data_2f56286cbedd603e5459daee4de51649
#
_entry.id   2f56286cbedd603e5459daee4de51649
#
_cell.length_a   1.000
_cell.length_b   1.000
_cell.length_c   1.000
_cell.angle_alpha   90.00
_cell.angle_beta   90.00
_cell.angle_gamma   90.00
#
_symmetry.space_group_name_H-M   'P 1'
#
loop_
_entity.id
_entity.type
_entity.pdbx_description
1 polymer ?
#
loop_
_entity_poly.entity_id
_entity_poly.type
_entity_poly.pdbx_seq_one_letter_code
_entity_poly.pdbx_strand_id
1 'polypeptide(L)'
;EETFYIPNIFSPDGDQINDELVVMTNLPEDRLVSLEIFDRWGSLLYGQYGNVPFRWDGNVKGEKVQTGVYVYKLVWNDQDGDVMVKVGDITVMR
;
A
#
# COMPACT_ATOMS: atom_id res chain seq x y z
N GLU A 1 -20.62 5.87 1.98
CA GLU A 1 -19.99 4.95 1.05
C GLU A 1 -18.47 4.95 1.24
N GLU A 2 -17.87 3.76 1.26
CA GLU A 2 -16.43 3.60 1.46
C GLU A 2 -15.69 3.81 0.16
N THR A 3 -14.68 4.68 0.20
CA THR A 3 -13.86 4.94 -0.98
C THR A 3 -12.40 4.79 -0.65
N PHE A 4 -11.66 4.24 -1.62
CA PHE A 4 -10.20 4.12 -1.56
C PHE A 4 -9.61 4.61 -2.87
N TYR A 5 -8.50 5.30 -2.77
CA TYR A 5 -7.66 5.59 -3.92
C TYR A 5 -6.26 5.07 -3.63
N ILE A 6 -5.81 4.13 -4.45
CA ILE A 6 -4.47 3.55 -4.34
C ILE A 6 -3.85 3.70 -5.73
N PRO A 7 -2.79 4.51 -5.88
CA PRO A 7 -2.13 4.62 -7.18
C PRO A 7 -1.64 3.26 -7.66
N ASN A 8 -1.75 3.01 -8.96
CA ASN A 8 -1.27 1.76 -9.52
C ASN A 8 0.17 1.84 -10.02
N ILE A 9 0.78 3.02 -9.90
CA ILE A 9 2.17 3.23 -10.31
C ILE A 9 2.76 4.37 -9.49
N PHE A 10 4.02 4.24 -9.09
CA PHE A 10 4.75 5.34 -8.47
C PHE A 10 6.24 5.23 -8.79
N SER A 11 6.94 6.36 -8.65
CA SER A 11 8.34 6.49 -9.06
C SER A 11 9.17 7.07 -7.93
N PRO A 12 9.74 6.23 -7.06
CA PRO A 12 10.51 6.70 -5.91
C PRO A 12 11.92 7.12 -6.34
N ASP A 13 11.99 8.22 -7.07
CA ASP A 13 13.26 8.72 -7.65
C ASP A 13 13.79 9.97 -6.95
N GLY A 14 13.11 10.41 -5.87
CA GLY A 14 13.55 11.55 -5.09
C GLY A 14 13.15 12.90 -5.63
N ASP A 15 12.28 12.97 -6.63
CA ASP A 15 11.83 14.24 -7.20
C ASP A 15 10.62 14.83 -6.49
N GLN A 16 10.14 14.17 -5.45
CA GLN A 16 9.00 14.58 -4.63
C GLN A 16 7.67 14.52 -5.38
N ILE A 17 7.64 13.85 -6.52
CA ILE A 17 6.43 13.62 -7.31
C ILE A 17 6.21 12.11 -7.36
N ASN A 18 5.13 11.64 -6.73
CA ASN A 18 4.82 10.20 -6.69
C ASN A 18 5.96 9.35 -6.16
N ASP A 19 6.68 9.86 -5.13
CA ASP A 19 7.80 9.12 -4.54
C ASP A 19 7.35 8.01 -3.61
N GLU A 20 6.10 8.05 -3.18
CA GLU A 20 5.54 7.05 -2.27
C GLU A 20 4.19 6.59 -2.76
N LEU A 21 3.90 5.33 -2.50
CA LEU A 21 2.52 4.83 -2.57
C LEU A 21 1.81 5.31 -1.31
N VAL A 22 0.73 6.05 -1.46
CA VAL A 22 -0.08 6.51 -0.33
C VAL A 22 -1.51 6.06 -0.56
N VAL A 23 -2.09 5.39 0.43
CA VAL A 23 -3.49 4.98 0.38
C VAL A 23 -4.34 6.14 0.88
N MET A 24 -5.23 6.63 0.02
CA MET A 24 -6.17 7.68 0.36
C MET A 24 -7.56 7.10 0.54
N THR A 25 -8.23 7.48 1.62
CA THR A 25 -9.53 6.92 1.94
C THR A 25 -10.33 7.89 2.78
N ASN A 26 -11.67 7.75 2.74
CA ASN A 26 -12.58 8.50 3.61
C ASN A 26 -12.95 7.73 4.89
N LEU A 27 -12.33 6.56 5.10
CA LEU A 27 -12.63 5.76 6.28
C LEU A 27 -12.00 6.35 7.54
N PRO A 28 -12.65 6.22 8.71
CA PRO A 28 -12.01 6.52 9.98
C PRO A 28 -10.76 5.67 10.19
N GLU A 29 -9.77 6.24 10.86
CA GLU A 29 -8.48 5.57 11.05
C GLU A 29 -8.61 4.25 11.79
N ASP A 30 -9.54 4.17 12.75
CA ASP A 30 -9.70 2.98 13.58
C ASP A 30 -10.29 1.79 12.82
N ARG A 31 -10.75 1.99 11.60
CA ARG A 31 -11.23 0.90 10.76
C ARG A 31 -10.17 0.36 9.82
N LEU A 32 -9.04 1.03 9.70
CA LEU A 32 -7.93 0.60 8.84
C LEU A 32 -7.04 -0.37 9.62
N VAL A 33 -6.81 -1.54 9.05
CA VAL A 33 -6.08 -2.62 9.74
C VAL A 33 -4.64 -2.72 9.25
N SER A 34 -4.44 -2.93 7.95
CA SER A 34 -3.07 -3.15 7.45
C SER A 34 -2.93 -2.86 5.97
N LEU A 35 -1.70 -2.54 5.59
CA LEU A 35 -1.28 -2.54 4.20
C LEU A 35 -0.04 -3.44 4.11
N GLU A 36 -0.08 -4.42 3.22
CA GLU A 36 1.03 -5.33 2.99
C GLU A 36 1.42 -5.31 1.53
N ILE A 37 2.72 -5.38 1.26
CA ILE A 37 3.26 -5.37 -0.10
C ILE A 37 4.01 -6.68 -0.31
N PHE A 38 3.73 -7.34 -1.42
CA PHE A 38 4.31 -8.63 -1.78
C PHE A 38 5.00 -8.52 -3.13
N ASP A 39 5.99 -9.37 -3.36
CA ASP A 39 6.51 -9.55 -4.72
C ASP A 39 5.56 -10.44 -5.52
N ARG A 40 5.87 -10.63 -6.80
CA ARG A 40 5.00 -11.42 -7.69
C ARG A 40 4.95 -12.90 -7.34
N TRP A 41 5.86 -13.37 -6.48
CA TRP A 41 5.88 -14.77 -6.04
C TRP A 41 5.19 -14.95 -4.69
N GLY A 42 4.62 -13.89 -4.15
CA GLY A 42 3.86 -13.97 -2.91
C GLY A 42 4.67 -13.78 -1.64
N SER A 43 5.94 -13.38 -1.74
CA SER A 43 6.75 -13.11 -0.56
C SER A 43 6.42 -11.74 0.00
N LEU A 44 6.18 -11.67 1.30
CA LEU A 44 5.89 -10.42 1.98
C LEU A 44 7.16 -9.57 2.06
N LEU A 45 7.09 -8.35 1.53
CA LEU A 45 8.23 -7.43 1.51
C LEU A 45 8.10 -6.32 2.55
N TYR A 46 6.88 -5.85 2.80
CA TYR A 46 6.64 -4.69 3.65
C TYR A 46 5.24 -4.81 4.24
N GLY A 47 5.11 -4.41 5.49
CA GLY A 47 3.80 -4.35 6.14
C GLY A 47 3.69 -3.14 7.05
N GLN A 48 2.53 -2.51 7.04
CA GLN A 48 2.19 -1.43 7.96
C GLN A 48 0.88 -1.80 8.64
N TYR A 49 0.89 -1.80 9.98
CA TYR A 49 -0.21 -2.30 10.80
C TYR A 49 -0.64 -1.22 11.79
N GLY A 50 -1.09 -0.08 11.25
CA GLY A 50 -1.45 1.08 12.03
C GLY A 50 -0.63 2.28 11.57
N ASN A 51 -0.70 3.40 12.33
CA ASN A 51 0.04 4.63 12.02
C ASN A 51 -0.33 5.20 10.64
N VAL A 52 -1.62 5.26 10.36
CA VAL A 52 -2.12 5.80 9.09
C VAL A 52 -1.67 7.25 8.89
N PRO A 53 -1.60 7.73 7.65
CA PRO A 53 -1.98 7.03 6.42
C PRO A 53 -1.00 5.92 6.07
N PHE A 54 -1.52 4.88 5.44
CA PHE A 54 -0.67 3.79 4.96
C PHE A 54 0.13 4.27 3.76
N ARG A 55 1.44 3.98 3.77
CA ARG A 55 2.34 4.40 2.71
C ARG A 55 3.51 3.46 2.57
N TRP A 56 4.10 3.45 1.39
CA TRP A 56 5.29 2.64 1.11
C TRP A 56 6.19 3.43 0.16
N ASP A 57 7.46 3.50 0.50
CA ASP A 57 8.43 4.30 -0.23
C ASP A 57 9.24 3.50 -1.27
N GLY A 58 8.88 2.24 -1.50
CA GLY A 58 9.60 1.40 -2.46
C GLY A 58 10.87 0.79 -1.91
N ASN A 59 11.07 0.84 -0.61
CA ASN A 59 12.24 0.24 0.03
C ASN A 59 11.83 -0.92 0.91
N VAL A 60 12.72 -1.91 1.03
CA VAL A 60 12.54 -3.04 1.93
C VAL A 60 13.83 -3.17 2.72
N LYS A 61 13.73 -3.00 4.05
CA LYS A 61 14.89 -3.09 4.96
C LYS A 61 16.01 -2.15 4.54
N GLY A 62 15.64 -0.94 4.10
CA GLY A 62 16.61 0.07 3.71
C GLY A 62 17.15 -0.05 2.29
N GLU A 63 16.70 -1.06 1.54
CA GLU A 63 17.15 -1.25 0.17
C GLU A 63 16.04 -0.99 -0.82
N LYS A 64 16.39 -0.40 -1.95
CA LYS A 64 15.44 -0.10 -3.02
C LYS A 64 15.01 -1.39 -3.72
N VAL A 65 13.69 -1.56 -3.92
CA VAL A 65 13.22 -2.68 -4.74
C VAL A 65 13.48 -2.38 -6.21
N GLN A 66 13.55 -3.44 -7.00
CA GLN A 66 13.73 -3.33 -8.44
C GLN A 66 12.47 -2.77 -9.08
N THR A 67 12.65 -2.08 -10.21
CA THR A 67 11.54 -1.69 -11.06
C THR A 67 10.74 -2.92 -11.45
N GLY A 68 9.43 -2.85 -11.32
CA GLY A 68 8.58 -3.97 -11.68
C GLY A 68 7.21 -3.89 -11.04
N VAL A 69 6.48 -4.98 -11.12
CA VAL A 69 5.12 -5.08 -10.60
C VAL A 69 5.13 -5.81 -9.26
N TYR A 70 4.44 -5.21 -8.30
CA TYR A 70 4.27 -5.75 -6.95
C TYR A 70 2.79 -5.85 -6.65
N VAL A 71 2.45 -6.55 -5.57
CA VAL A 71 1.05 -6.76 -5.17
C VAL A 71 0.84 -6.13 -3.82
N TYR A 72 -0.26 -5.39 -3.66
CA TYR A 72 -0.64 -4.88 -2.35
C TYR A 72 -1.86 -5.62 -1.84
N LYS A 73 -1.96 -5.69 -0.52
CA LYS A 73 -3.13 -6.20 0.18
C LYS A 73 -3.52 -5.19 1.25
N LEU A 74 -4.71 -4.63 1.10
CA LEU A 74 -5.26 -3.67 2.05
C LEU A 74 -6.37 -4.35 2.83
N VAL A 75 -6.31 -4.25 4.16
CA VAL A 75 -7.31 -4.85 5.05
C VAL A 75 -7.93 -3.75 5.89
N TRP A 76 -9.26 -3.76 6.00
CA TRP A 76 -9.99 -2.83 6.85
C TRP A 76 -11.23 -3.52 7.39
N ASN A 77 -11.87 -2.87 8.37
CA ASN A 77 -13.15 -3.34 8.89
C ASN A 77 -14.26 -2.45 8.35
N ASP A 78 -15.38 -3.06 7.93
CA ASP A 78 -16.53 -2.28 7.51
C ASP A 78 -17.29 -1.78 8.75
N GLN A 79 -18.40 -1.07 8.53
CA GLN A 79 -19.12 -0.47 9.64
C GLN A 79 -19.81 -1.52 10.55
N ASP A 80 -19.92 -2.76 10.07
CA ASP A 80 -20.47 -3.88 10.86
C ASP A 80 -19.38 -4.66 11.58
N GLY A 81 -18.11 -4.28 11.39
CA GLY A 81 -16.98 -4.97 11.99
C GLY A 81 -16.46 -6.15 11.20
N ASP A 82 -17.00 -6.39 10.01
CA ASP A 82 -16.51 -7.47 9.15
C ASP A 82 -15.19 -7.10 8.50
N VAL A 83 -14.32 -8.11 8.38
CA VAL A 83 -13.00 -7.90 7.76
C VAL A 83 -13.15 -7.84 6.25
N MET A 84 -12.64 -6.77 5.66
CA MET A 84 -12.66 -6.55 4.22
C MET A 84 -11.23 -6.55 3.70
N VAL A 85 -11.04 -7.08 2.49
CA VAL A 85 -9.72 -7.21 1.87
C VAL A 85 -9.78 -6.71 0.43
N LYS A 86 -8.79 -5.91 0.04
CA LYS A 86 -8.61 -5.48 -1.35
C LYS A 86 -7.20 -5.82 -1.77
N VAL A 87 -7.07 -6.50 -2.91
CA VAL A 87 -5.78 -6.89 -3.49
C VAL A 87 -5.66 -6.25 -4.87
N GLY A 88 -4.49 -5.73 -5.19
CA GLY A 88 -4.25 -5.15 -6.49
C GLY A 88 -2.76 -5.07 -6.81
N ASP A 89 -2.46 -4.56 -8.00
CA ASP A 89 -1.10 -4.45 -8.49
C ASP A 89 -0.57 -3.04 -8.34
N ILE A 90 0.72 -2.93 -8.08
CA ILE A 90 1.45 -1.66 -8.04
C ILE A 90 2.68 -1.80 -8.92
N THR A 91 2.91 -0.82 -9.78
CA THR A 91 4.12 -0.77 -10.58
C THR A 91 5.08 0.24 -9.97
N VAL A 92 6.31 -0.19 -9.71
CA VAL A 92 7.40 0.68 -9.25
C VAL A 92 8.27 0.98 -10.46
N MET A 93 8.43 2.26 -10.78
CA MET A 93 9.27 2.72 -11.87
C MET A 93 10.36 3.64 -11.33
N ARG A 94 11.61 3.38 -11.72
CA ARG A 94 12.72 4.20 -11.28
C ARG A 94 13.44 4.84 -12.47
#